data_036ce18bd4daff446574d4a04a433504
#
_entry.id   036ce18bd4daff446574d4a04a433504
#
_cell.length_a   1.000
_cell.length_b   1.000
_cell.length_c   1.000
_cell.angle_alpha   90.00
_cell.angle_beta   90.00
_cell.angle_gamma   90.00
#
_symmetry.space_group_name_H-M   'P 1'
#
loop_
_entity.id
_entity.type
_entity.pdbx_description
1 polymer ?
#
loop_
_entity_poly.entity_id
_entity_poly.type
_entity_poly.pdbx_seq_one_letter_code
_entity_poly.pdbx_strand_id
1 'polypeptide(L)'
;EMDGARAPSAERVVVIGATNRPDALDASLRRAGRFDREMEVGVPSEDQRRSIAIALLAHTPHALSGARLDELAACTAGFVGADLAALHRHAALAALARPVDPAAASEYAAGLAGEAVGWADVQRALQLVKPSGLRELALEVPRVSWDDIGGQPQLKQTLREAVDWPLRHADAFARMGVRPPRGVL
;
A
#
# COMPACT_ATOMS: atom_id res chain seq x y z
N GLU A 1 21.04 -28.10 -13.50
CA GLU A 1 20.65 -27.96 -14.94
C GLU A 1 20.79 -26.52 -15.48
N MET A 2 20.82 -25.48 -14.64
CA MET A 2 21.07 -24.11 -15.10
C MET A 2 22.49 -23.92 -15.63
N ASP A 3 23.48 -24.65 -15.14
CA ASP A 3 24.88 -24.60 -15.62
C ASP A 3 25.13 -25.41 -16.89
N GLY A 4 24.17 -26.17 -17.39
CA GLY A 4 24.31 -27.10 -18.51
C GLY A 4 24.03 -26.52 -19.90
N ALA A 5 23.68 -25.24 -20.03
CA ALA A 5 23.22 -24.63 -21.26
C ALA A 5 24.38 -24.24 -22.21
N ARG A 6 25.29 -25.16 -22.49
CA ARG A 6 26.21 -25.06 -23.62
C ARG A 6 25.79 -26.02 -24.74
N ALA A 7 24.49 -26.02 -25.06
CA ALA A 7 24.01 -26.69 -26.27
C ALA A 7 24.05 -25.70 -27.46
N PRO A 8 24.50 -26.14 -28.63
CA PRO A 8 24.61 -25.25 -29.79
C PRO A 8 23.27 -24.94 -30.48
N SER A 9 22.15 -25.28 -29.90
CA SER A 9 20.82 -24.95 -30.41
C SER A 9 20.32 -23.66 -29.80
N ALA A 10 20.00 -22.72 -30.65
CA ALA A 10 19.75 -21.29 -30.46
C ALA A 10 18.51 -20.90 -29.60
N GLU A 11 18.04 -21.70 -28.69
CA GLU A 11 16.92 -21.34 -27.80
C GLU A 11 17.48 -20.64 -26.57
N ARG A 12 17.24 -19.33 -26.53
CA ARG A 12 17.56 -18.51 -25.32
C ARG A 12 16.43 -18.65 -24.33
N VAL A 13 16.67 -19.37 -23.24
CA VAL A 13 15.76 -19.50 -22.13
C VAL A 13 16.15 -18.49 -21.06
N VAL A 14 15.19 -17.68 -20.62
CA VAL A 14 15.31 -16.78 -19.47
C VAL A 14 14.47 -17.33 -18.34
N VAL A 15 15.07 -17.50 -17.17
CA VAL A 15 14.38 -17.97 -15.97
C VAL A 15 14.14 -16.80 -15.03
N ILE A 16 12.89 -16.58 -14.68
CA ILE A 16 12.48 -15.54 -13.73
C ILE A 16 11.86 -16.23 -12.52
N GLY A 17 12.41 -15.99 -11.34
CA GLY A 17 11.88 -16.46 -10.06
C GLY A 17 11.31 -15.29 -9.26
N ALA A 18 10.20 -15.49 -8.56
CA ALA A 18 9.65 -14.54 -7.63
C ALA A 18 9.60 -15.15 -6.23
N THR A 19 10.05 -14.43 -5.23
CA THR A 19 10.02 -14.83 -3.82
C THR A 19 9.87 -13.61 -2.93
N ASN A 20 9.19 -13.76 -1.80
CA ASN A 20 9.16 -12.78 -0.71
C ASN A 20 10.22 -13.06 0.37
N ARG A 21 11.04 -14.12 0.20
CA ARG A 21 12.11 -14.51 1.14
C ARG A 21 13.42 -14.75 0.38
N PRO A 22 14.10 -13.70 -0.09
CA PRO A 22 15.35 -13.85 -0.83
C PRO A 22 16.43 -14.54 0.01
N ASP A 23 16.46 -14.30 1.31
CA ASP A 23 17.47 -14.89 2.22
C ASP A 23 17.27 -16.39 2.47
N ALA A 24 16.11 -16.93 2.15
CA ALA A 24 15.84 -18.36 2.24
C ALA A 24 16.35 -19.15 1.01
N LEU A 25 16.77 -18.45 -0.05
CA LEU A 25 17.36 -19.07 -1.22
C LEU A 25 18.78 -19.50 -0.94
N ASP A 26 19.13 -20.73 -1.38
CA ASP A 26 20.48 -21.24 -1.29
C ASP A 26 21.48 -20.30 -2.00
N ALA A 27 22.58 -19.98 -1.33
CA ALA A 27 23.63 -19.12 -1.87
C ALA A 27 24.20 -19.63 -3.20
N SER A 28 24.10 -20.92 -3.48
CA SER A 28 24.53 -21.51 -4.76
C SER A 28 23.65 -21.09 -5.93
N LEU A 29 22.38 -20.75 -5.69
CA LEU A 29 21.44 -20.24 -6.70
C LEU A 29 21.66 -18.78 -7.03
N ARG A 30 22.24 -18.01 -6.10
CA ARG A 30 22.50 -16.56 -6.25
C ARG A 30 23.88 -16.26 -6.85
N ARG A 31 24.59 -17.27 -7.36
CA ARG A 31 25.89 -17.10 -8.03
C ARG A 31 25.73 -16.59 -9.46
N ALA A 32 26.77 -15.91 -9.96
CA ALA A 32 26.87 -15.46 -11.34
C ALA A 32 26.54 -16.58 -12.36
N GLY A 33 25.70 -16.26 -13.34
CA GLY A 33 25.23 -17.22 -14.36
C GLY A 33 23.97 -17.99 -13.96
N ARG A 34 23.40 -17.76 -12.77
CA ARG A 34 22.11 -18.31 -12.32
C ARG A 34 21.14 -17.15 -11.99
N PHE A 35 20.63 -17.01 -10.78
CA PHE A 35 19.87 -15.85 -10.35
C PHE A 35 20.82 -14.74 -9.87
N ASP A 36 21.53 -14.15 -10.78
CA ASP A 36 22.54 -13.12 -10.52
C ASP A 36 21.98 -11.70 -10.49
N ARG A 37 20.72 -11.54 -10.90
CA ARG A 37 20.02 -10.25 -10.83
C ARG A 37 18.84 -10.33 -9.90
N GLU A 38 18.90 -9.54 -8.85
CA GLU A 38 17.82 -9.36 -7.89
C GLU A 38 17.17 -8.00 -8.13
N MET A 39 15.85 -8.01 -8.23
CA MET A 39 15.05 -6.81 -8.39
C MET A 39 14.02 -6.77 -7.29
N GLU A 40 14.11 -5.79 -6.41
CA GLU A 40 13.15 -5.59 -5.35
C GLU A 40 11.90 -4.89 -5.90
N VAL A 41 10.74 -5.49 -5.63
CA VAL A 41 9.43 -4.90 -5.88
C VAL A 41 8.89 -4.40 -4.53
N GLY A 42 9.26 -3.17 -4.18
CA GLY A 42 8.87 -2.56 -2.91
C GLY A 42 7.44 -2.00 -2.90
N VAL A 43 7.11 -1.27 -1.82
CA VAL A 43 5.82 -0.58 -1.70
C VAL A 43 5.72 0.50 -2.79
N PRO A 44 4.63 0.53 -3.57
CA PRO A 44 4.52 1.43 -4.70
C PRO A 44 4.35 2.91 -4.25
N SER A 45 4.98 3.82 -5.01
CA SER A 45 4.77 5.26 -4.90
C SER A 45 3.35 5.66 -5.32
N GLU A 46 2.95 6.91 -5.08
CA GLU A 46 1.63 7.42 -5.46
C GLU A 46 1.36 7.27 -6.97
N ASP A 47 2.31 7.66 -7.82
CA ASP A 47 2.21 7.50 -9.27
C ASP A 47 2.11 6.04 -9.71
N GLN A 48 2.87 5.16 -9.04
CA GLN A 48 2.80 3.73 -9.29
C GLN A 48 1.45 3.15 -8.86
N ARG A 49 0.89 3.57 -7.70
CA ARG A 49 -0.45 3.15 -7.28
C ARG A 49 -1.53 3.60 -8.27
N ARG A 50 -1.42 4.83 -8.78
CA ARG A 50 -2.28 5.32 -9.85
C ARG A 50 -2.21 4.44 -11.10
N SER A 51 -1.00 4.10 -11.52
CA SER A 51 -0.79 3.23 -12.70
C SER A 51 -1.35 1.82 -12.49
N ILE A 52 -1.19 1.25 -11.30
CA ILE A 52 -1.76 -0.04 -10.92
C ILE A 52 -3.30 0.03 -10.93
N ALA A 53 -3.89 1.10 -10.39
CA ALA A 53 -5.35 1.28 -10.40
C ALA A 53 -5.90 1.36 -11.82
N ILE A 54 -5.24 2.09 -12.72
CA ILE A 54 -5.61 2.15 -14.15
C ILE A 54 -5.56 0.78 -14.79
N ALA A 55 -4.50 0.01 -14.55
CA ALA A 55 -4.34 -1.33 -15.09
C ALA A 55 -5.43 -2.30 -14.59
N LEU A 56 -5.79 -2.23 -13.30
CA LEU A 56 -6.85 -3.04 -12.73
C LEU A 56 -8.24 -2.68 -13.28
N LEU A 57 -8.48 -1.41 -13.55
CA LEU A 57 -9.74 -0.91 -14.07
C LEU A 57 -9.90 -1.09 -15.59
N ALA A 58 -8.81 -1.41 -16.32
CA ALA A 58 -8.81 -1.48 -17.79
C ALA A 58 -9.88 -2.45 -18.37
N HIS A 59 -10.26 -3.48 -17.62
CA HIS A 59 -11.24 -4.47 -18.03
C HIS A 59 -12.56 -4.42 -17.23
N THR A 60 -12.75 -3.35 -16.43
CA THR A 60 -13.92 -3.18 -15.58
C THR A 60 -14.65 -1.91 -15.99
N PRO A 61 -15.97 -1.95 -16.26
CA PRO A 61 -16.73 -0.73 -16.49
C PRO A 61 -16.63 0.19 -15.27
N HIS A 62 -16.19 1.44 -15.46
CA HIS A 62 -16.05 2.39 -14.38
C HIS A 62 -16.37 3.82 -14.81
N ALA A 63 -16.86 4.63 -13.88
CA ALA A 63 -17.16 6.05 -14.05
C ALA A 63 -16.13 6.95 -13.32
N LEU A 64 -14.93 6.47 -13.06
CA LEU A 64 -13.88 7.20 -12.36
C LEU A 64 -13.14 8.12 -13.33
N SER A 65 -13.16 9.42 -13.06
CA SER A 65 -12.36 10.42 -13.80
C SER A 65 -10.88 10.35 -13.39
N GLY A 66 -10.00 11.00 -14.19
CA GLY A 66 -8.59 11.12 -13.87
C GLY A 66 -8.34 11.70 -12.47
N ALA A 67 -9.06 12.76 -12.09
CA ALA A 67 -8.97 13.37 -10.77
C ALA A 67 -9.37 12.39 -9.63
N ARG A 68 -10.33 11.49 -9.89
CA ARG A 68 -10.71 10.43 -8.90
C ARG A 68 -9.65 9.34 -8.80
N LEU A 69 -8.93 9.06 -9.87
CA LEU A 69 -7.79 8.13 -9.83
C LEU A 69 -6.62 8.74 -9.06
N ASP A 70 -6.39 10.03 -9.17
CA ASP A 70 -5.37 10.74 -8.40
C ASP A 70 -5.76 10.76 -6.90
N GLU A 71 -7.01 11.04 -6.58
CA GLU A 71 -7.54 10.95 -5.21
C GLU A 71 -7.43 9.54 -4.64
N LEU A 72 -7.72 8.51 -5.42
CA LEU A 72 -7.55 7.11 -5.04
C LEU A 72 -6.08 6.80 -4.70
N ALA A 73 -5.15 7.24 -5.54
CA ALA A 73 -3.73 7.06 -5.30
C ALA A 73 -3.25 7.75 -4.01
N ALA A 74 -3.74 8.96 -3.73
CA ALA A 74 -3.44 9.69 -2.50
C ALA A 74 -4.00 8.98 -1.26
N CYS A 75 -5.25 8.49 -1.31
CA CYS A 75 -5.92 7.82 -0.18
C CYS A 75 -5.38 6.41 0.12
N THR A 76 -4.62 5.80 -0.80
CA THR A 76 -4.10 4.43 -0.67
C THR A 76 -2.64 4.36 -0.24
N ALA A 77 -2.17 5.31 0.56
CA ALA A 77 -0.82 5.29 1.10
C ALA A 77 -0.53 3.96 1.84
N GLY A 78 0.60 3.32 1.54
CA GLY A 78 1.00 2.03 2.12
C GLY A 78 0.28 0.80 1.54
N PHE A 79 -0.57 0.95 0.53
CA PHE A 79 -1.16 -0.17 -0.18
C PHE A 79 -0.15 -0.77 -1.15
N VAL A 80 -0.06 -2.10 -1.19
CA VAL A 80 0.67 -2.85 -2.22
C VAL A 80 -0.26 -3.30 -3.34
N GLY A 81 0.28 -3.88 -4.40
CA GLY A 81 -0.51 -4.31 -5.56
C GLY A 81 -1.67 -5.26 -5.19
N ALA A 82 -1.44 -6.17 -4.23
CA ALA A 82 -2.46 -7.10 -3.74
C ALA A 82 -3.62 -6.38 -3.02
N ASP A 83 -3.31 -5.32 -2.24
CA ASP A 83 -4.33 -4.53 -1.55
C ASP A 83 -5.17 -3.73 -2.55
N LEU A 84 -4.54 -3.14 -3.58
CA LEU A 84 -5.23 -2.43 -4.66
C LEU A 84 -6.12 -3.37 -5.46
N ALA A 85 -5.68 -4.61 -5.71
CA ALA A 85 -6.50 -5.63 -6.35
C ALA A 85 -7.70 -6.06 -5.47
N ALA A 86 -7.50 -6.18 -4.16
CA ALA A 86 -8.58 -6.44 -3.22
C ALA A 86 -9.57 -5.27 -3.18
N LEU A 87 -9.08 -4.03 -3.14
CA LEU A 87 -9.89 -2.81 -3.18
C LEU A 87 -10.77 -2.77 -4.44
N HIS A 88 -10.15 -2.99 -5.61
CA HIS A 88 -10.87 -3.06 -6.88
C HIS A 88 -11.98 -4.12 -6.85
N ARG A 89 -11.68 -5.33 -6.35
CA ARG A 89 -12.67 -6.42 -6.22
C ARG A 89 -13.84 -6.02 -5.33
N HIS A 90 -13.57 -5.42 -4.16
CA HIS A 90 -14.61 -4.96 -3.26
C HIS A 90 -15.45 -3.83 -3.86
N ALA A 91 -14.83 -2.90 -4.58
CA ALA A 91 -15.55 -1.84 -5.28
C ALA A 91 -16.45 -2.39 -6.39
N ALA A 92 -15.97 -3.37 -7.17
CA ALA A 92 -16.76 -4.03 -8.20
C ALA A 92 -17.96 -4.80 -7.59
N LEU A 93 -17.75 -5.54 -6.49
CA LEU A 93 -18.83 -6.21 -5.76
C LEU A 93 -19.84 -5.22 -5.19
N ALA A 94 -19.41 -4.06 -4.70
CA ALA A 94 -20.31 -3.02 -4.23
C ALA A 94 -21.14 -2.40 -5.36
N ALA A 95 -20.56 -2.26 -6.56
CA ALA A 95 -21.26 -1.80 -7.75
C ALA A 95 -22.35 -2.80 -8.19
N LEU A 96 -22.03 -4.10 -8.19
CA LEU A 96 -22.98 -5.16 -8.53
C LEU A 96 -24.10 -5.32 -7.48
N ALA A 97 -23.82 -5.02 -6.22
CA ALA A 97 -24.82 -5.11 -5.13
C ALA A 97 -25.78 -3.92 -5.10
N ARG A 98 -25.59 -2.89 -5.94
CA ARG A 98 -26.54 -1.77 -6.02
C ARG A 98 -27.90 -2.24 -6.57
N PRO A 99 -29.01 -1.86 -5.92
CA PRO A 99 -30.32 -2.12 -6.50
C PRO A 99 -30.43 -1.39 -7.85
N VAL A 100 -30.74 -2.13 -8.89
CA VAL A 100 -31.05 -1.56 -10.19
C VAL A 100 -32.47 -0.98 -10.09
N ASP A 101 -32.62 0.32 -10.31
CA ASP A 101 -33.93 0.96 -10.38
C ASP A 101 -34.65 0.41 -11.63
N PRO A 102 -35.74 -0.35 -11.48
CA PRO A 102 -36.44 -0.93 -12.63
C PRO A 102 -37.00 0.15 -13.57
N ALA A 103 -37.16 1.39 -13.13
CA ALA A 103 -37.62 2.50 -13.97
C ALA A 103 -36.50 3.05 -14.87
N ALA A 104 -35.22 2.81 -14.54
CA ALA A 104 -34.07 3.16 -15.37
C ALA A 104 -33.66 2.05 -16.36
N ALA A 105 -34.32 0.90 -16.31
CA ALA A 105 -34.05 -0.30 -17.12
C ALA A 105 -34.63 -0.23 -18.54
N SER A 106 -34.82 0.97 -19.10
CA SER A 106 -35.24 1.15 -20.50
C SER A 106 -34.00 1.10 -21.40
N GLU A 107 -33.97 0.03 -22.20
CA GLU A 107 -33.15 -0.21 -23.40
C GLU A 107 -31.63 -0.35 -23.18
N TYR A 108 -31.16 -1.54 -23.47
CA TYR A 108 -29.81 -2.05 -23.84
C TYR A 108 -28.54 -1.29 -23.36
N ALA A 109 -28.59 0.02 -23.19
CA ALA A 109 -27.54 0.84 -22.58
C ALA A 109 -27.63 0.88 -21.03
N ALA A 110 -28.77 0.55 -20.45
CA ALA A 110 -29.02 0.56 -19.00
C ALA A 110 -28.37 -0.65 -18.27
N GLY A 111 -28.14 -1.76 -18.96
CA GLY A 111 -27.48 -2.94 -18.37
C GLY A 111 -26.05 -2.70 -17.90
N LEU A 112 -25.32 -1.77 -18.50
CA LEU A 112 -23.94 -1.46 -18.10
C LEU A 112 -23.85 -0.23 -17.17
N ALA A 113 -24.82 0.66 -17.18
CA ALA A 113 -24.79 1.88 -16.36
C ALA A 113 -24.97 1.59 -14.85
N GLY A 114 -25.68 0.48 -14.51
CA GLY A 114 -25.81 0.01 -13.12
C GLY A 114 -24.60 -0.74 -12.58
N GLU A 115 -23.78 -1.28 -13.47
CA GLU A 115 -22.62 -2.13 -13.12
C GLU A 115 -21.29 -1.39 -13.09
N ALA A 116 -21.24 -0.14 -13.58
CA ALA A 116 -20.02 0.64 -13.58
C ALA A 116 -19.59 1.02 -12.15
N VAL A 117 -18.32 0.77 -11.83
CA VAL A 117 -17.73 1.13 -10.54
C VAL A 117 -17.66 2.64 -10.41
N GLY A 118 -18.38 3.18 -9.43
CA GLY A 118 -18.39 4.59 -9.07
C GLY A 118 -17.49 4.92 -7.88
N TRP A 119 -17.32 6.22 -7.63
CA TRP A 119 -16.51 6.67 -6.49
C TRP A 119 -17.07 6.22 -5.14
N ALA A 120 -18.39 6.19 -4.99
CA ALA A 120 -19.04 5.70 -3.77
C ALA A 120 -18.72 4.24 -3.45
N ASP A 121 -18.55 3.41 -4.48
CA ASP A 121 -18.19 2.00 -4.32
C ASP A 121 -16.74 1.85 -3.87
N VAL A 122 -15.86 2.68 -4.41
CA VAL A 122 -14.46 2.78 -3.98
C VAL A 122 -14.35 3.23 -2.53
N GLN A 123 -15.12 4.24 -2.11
CA GLN A 123 -15.13 4.70 -0.72
C GLN A 123 -15.59 3.61 0.27
N ARG A 124 -16.60 2.83 -0.09
CA ARG A 124 -17.04 1.66 0.70
C ARG A 124 -15.94 0.61 0.78
N ALA A 125 -15.27 0.32 -0.33
CA ALA A 125 -14.19 -0.64 -0.38
C ALA A 125 -12.99 -0.20 0.47
N LEU A 126 -12.64 1.10 0.50
CA LEU A 126 -11.58 1.66 1.33
C LEU A 126 -11.81 1.44 2.84
N GLN A 127 -13.07 1.34 3.29
CA GLN A 127 -13.38 1.03 4.68
C GLN A 127 -13.10 -0.43 5.05
N LEU A 128 -13.12 -1.33 4.06
CA LEU A 128 -12.96 -2.77 4.26
C LEU A 128 -11.50 -3.23 4.10
N VAL A 129 -10.77 -2.62 3.17
CA VAL A 129 -9.38 -3.01 2.85
C VAL A 129 -8.40 -2.15 3.64
N LYS A 130 -7.50 -2.82 4.36
CA LYS A 130 -6.43 -2.15 5.13
C LYS A 130 -5.09 -2.35 4.44
N PRO A 131 -4.17 -1.36 4.49
CA PRO A 131 -2.85 -1.47 3.88
C PRO A 131 -2.06 -2.62 4.52
N SER A 132 -1.48 -3.48 3.70
CA SER A 132 -0.60 -4.57 4.15
C SER A 132 0.87 -4.17 4.16
N GLY A 133 1.29 -3.24 3.30
CA GLY A 133 2.67 -2.77 3.24
C GLY A 133 3.17 -2.07 4.51
N LEU A 134 2.26 -1.59 5.35
CA LEU A 134 2.60 -1.07 6.67
C LEU A 134 2.70 -2.15 7.75
N ARG A 135 2.19 -3.37 7.50
CA ARG A 135 2.24 -4.46 8.48
C ARG A 135 3.65 -5.02 8.66
N GLU A 136 4.47 -5.02 7.62
CA GLU A 136 5.87 -5.43 7.71
C GLU A 136 6.74 -4.38 8.42
N LEU A 137 6.32 -3.10 8.42
CA LEU A 137 6.96 -2.00 9.14
C LEU A 137 6.26 -1.68 10.47
N ALA A 138 5.04 -2.13 10.65
CA ALA A 138 4.37 -2.07 11.95
C ALA A 138 4.97 -3.17 12.84
N LEU A 139 6.15 -2.91 13.41
CA LEU A 139 6.41 -3.35 14.76
C LEU A 139 5.10 -3.08 15.51
N GLU A 140 4.48 -4.12 16.08
CA GLU A 140 3.40 -3.95 17.04
C GLU A 140 3.94 -3.04 18.14
N VAL A 141 3.77 -1.74 17.97
CA VAL A 141 4.04 -0.81 19.05
C VAL A 141 2.95 -1.07 20.06
N PRO A 142 3.23 -1.75 21.16
CA PRO A 142 2.23 -2.00 22.19
C PRO A 142 1.69 -0.63 22.59
N ARG A 143 0.38 -0.49 22.70
CA ARG A 143 -0.26 0.75 23.17
C ARG A 143 0.02 0.89 24.67
N VAL A 144 1.21 1.33 24.99
CA VAL A 144 1.63 1.61 26.37
C VAL A 144 1.29 3.07 26.66
N SER A 145 0.43 3.28 27.64
CA SER A 145 0.10 4.60 28.18
C SER A 145 1.17 5.03 29.21
N TRP A 146 1.32 6.33 29.41
CA TRP A 146 2.12 6.85 30.51
C TRP A 146 1.62 6.39 31.89
N ASP A 147 0.35 6.00 31.98
CA ASP A 147 -0.26 5.52 33.23
C ASP A 147 0.12 4.05 33.53
N ASP A 148 0.50 3.28 32.49
CA ASP A 148 0.96 1.89 32.64
C ASP A 148 2.37 1.82 33.24
N ILE A 149 3.12 2.92 33.22
CA ILE A 149 4.45 3.01 33.80
C ILE A 149 4.34 3.44 35.26
N GLY A 150 4.65 2.55 36.20
CA GLY A 150 4.64 2.88 37.63
C GLY A 150 5.84 3.74 38.06
N GLY A 151 5.65 4.62 39.01
CA GLY A 151 6.73 5.36 39.67
C GLY A 151 7.35 6.52 38.86
N GLN A 152 8.38 7.11 39.40
CA GLN A 152 9.26 8.15 38.80
C GLN A 152 8.54 9.32 38.10
N PRO A 153 7.73 10.12 38.79
CA PRO A 153 6.94 11.18 38.17
C PRO A 153 7.80 12.27 37.53
N GLN A 154 8.96 12.57 38.12
CA GLN A 154 9.90 13.58 37.59
C GLN A 154 10.50 13.13 36.26
N LEU A 155 10.90 11.86 36.14
CA LEU A 155 11.45 11.32 34.89
C LEU A 155 10.39 11.30 33.77
N LYS A 156 9.16 10.92 34.11
CA LYS A 156 8.03 10.98 33.16
C LYS A 156 7.80 12.40 32.66
N GLN A 157 7.87 13.37 33.54
CA GLN A 157 7.69 14.77 33.19
C GLN A 157 8.79 15.25 32.25
N THR A 158 10.04 14.95 32.57
CA THR A 158 11.20 15.30 31.72
C THR A 158 11.12 14.67 30.31
N LEU A 159 10.70 13.41 30.23
CA LEU A 159 10.50 12.73 28.94
C LEU A 159 9.35 13.35 28.13
N ARG A 160 8.23 13.68 28.77
CA ARG A 160 7.13 14.40 28.11
C ARG A 160 7.56 15.76 27.58
N GLU A 161 8.33 16.51 28.35
CA GLU A 161 8.87 17.80 27.93
C GLU A 161 9.82 17.68 26.76
N ALA A 162 10.65 16.65 26.74
CA ALA A 162 11.63 16.44 25.69
C ALA A 162 11.01 15.92 24.38
N VAL A 163 9.95 15.08 24.46
CA VAL A 163 9.37 14.38 23.30
C VAL A 163 8.02 14.96 22.87
N ASP A 164 7.05 15.09 23.80
CA ASP A 164 5.69 15.51 23.48
C ASP A 164 5.58 17.02 23.18
N TRP A 165 6.30 17.86 23.92
CA TRP A 165 6.18 19.32 23.75
C TRP A 165 6.64 19.80 22.37
N PRO A 166 7.79 19.35 21.82
CA PRO A 166 8.18 19.74 20.46
C PRO A 166 7.17 19.30 19.40
N LEU A 167 6.51 18.18 19.58
CA LEU A 167 5.51 17.66 18.65
C LEU A 167 4.18 18.41 18.74
N ARG A 168 3.72 18.72 19.98
CA ARG A 168 2.44 19.40 20.21
C ARG A 168 2.50 20.91 20.04
N HIS A 169 3.65 21.51 20.23
CA HIS A 169 3.86 22.96 20.25
C HIS A 169 4.95 23.41 19.31
N ALA A 170 5.06 22.77 18.14
CA ALA A 170 6.08 23.06 17.13
C ALA A 170 6.18 24.56 16.78
N ASP A 171 5.04 25.23 16.68
CA ASP A 171 4.96 26.68 16.39
C ASP A 171 5.55 27.54 17.53
N ALA A 172 5.40 27.12 18.78
CA ALA A 172 5.98 27.83 19.91
C ALA A 172 7.52 27.72 19.91
N PHE A 173 8.04 26.52 19.65
CA PHE A 173 9.48 26.31 19.52
C PHE A 173 10.08 27.10 18.37
N ALA A 174 9.41 27.17 17.21
CA ALA A 174 9.84 27.96 16.06
C ALA A 174 9.87 29.45 16.39
N ARG A 175 8.83 29.99 17.06
CA ARG A 175 8.77 31.42 17.46
C ARG A 175 9.84 31.80 18.48
N MET A 176 10.17 30.89 19.39
CA MET A 176 11.19 31.11 20.43
C MET A 176 12.60 30.83 19.92
N GLY A 177 12.77 30.33 18.68
CA GLY A 177 14.08 30.01 18.12
C GLY A 177 14.80 28.83 18.80
N VAL A 178 14.06 28.05 19.61
CA VAL A 178 14.61 26.92 20.36
C VAL A 178 14.59 25.66 19.47
N ARG A 179 15.73 25.01 19.32
CA ARG A 179 15.80 23.74 18.58
C ARG A 179 15.40 22.59 19.50
N PRO A 180 14.40 21.78 19.13
CA PRO A 180 14.04 20.63 19.92
C PRO A 180 15.17 19.59 19.97
N PRO A 181 15.30 18.82 21.07
CA PRO A 181 16.27 17.74 21.15
C PRO A 181 15.96 16.67 20.09
N ARG A 182 17.00 16.13 19.46
CA ARG A 182 16.87 15.10 18.41
C ARG A 182 17.03 13.68 18.94
N GLY A 183 17.34 13.53 20.20
CA GLY A 183 17.51 12.25 20.87
C GLY A 183 17.51 12.42 22.38
N VAL A 184 17.06 11.40 23.08
CA VAL A 184 17.08 11.30 24.55
C VAL A 184 17.77 9.99 24.89
N LEU A 185 18.75 10.04 25.81
CA LEU A 185 19.52 8.89 26.33
C LEU A 185 19.17 8.65 27.79
#